data_aa622bd943e3d51d036a0a007ec9ecc5
#
_entry.id   aa622bd943e3d51d036a0a007ec9ecc5
#
_cell.length_a   1.000
_cell.length_b   1.000
_cell.length_c   1.000
_cell.angle_alpha   90.00
_cell.angle_beta   90.00
_cell.angle_gamma   90.00
#
_symmetry.space_group_name_H-M   'P 1'
#
loop_
_entity.id
_entity.type
_entity.pdbx_description
1 polymer ?
#
loop_
_entity_poly.entity_id
_entity_poly.type
_entity_poly.pdbx_seq_one_letter_code
_entity_poly.pdbx_strand_id
1 'polypeptide(L)'
;MALAATAQAQPVQPDDMTMGNPNARVTVIEYGSASCPHCARFNNDVFPAFKAKYVDTGKVRYVFREFLTQPVELAAAGFLIARCGGRDKYFAALDGVFHAQAQIYQTGDAAGPLTKVAKAEGLSEAQANACVQDKAAIAALNARVQGYEKLDKIDSTPTFDVNGKRLTGEQTLDQISAAVDSALAPSTHGRPAHATHATHATHTVHHHHRTH
;
A
#
# COMPACT_ATOMS: atom_id res chain seq x y z
N MET A 1 -16.88 27.82 -8.85
CA MET A 1 -16.90 26.37 -9.12
C MET A 1 -15.57 25.80 -8.66
N ALA A 2 -15.53 25.05 -7.56
CA ALA A 2 -14.33 24.37 -7.09
C ALA A 2 -14.23 23.04 -7.85
N LEU A 3 -13.20 22.89 -8.67
CA LEU A 3 -12.85 21.57 -9.24
C LEU A 3 -12.41 20.67 -8.09
N ALA A 4 -13.19 19.65 -7.79
CA ALA A 4 -12.75 18.58 -6.91
C ALA A 4 -11.56 17.87 -7.63
N ALA A 5 -10.35 18.06 -7.10
CA ALA A 5 -9.19 17.30 -7.53
C ALA A 5 -9.46 15.83 -7.20
N THR A 6 -9.63 15.00 -8.21
CA THR A 6 -9.69 13.54 -8.03
C THR A 6 -8.33 13.10 -7.52
N ALA A 7 -8.30 12.54 -6.31
CA ALA A 7 -7.10 11.90 -5.78
C ALA A 7 -6.68 10.79 -6.75
N GLN A 8 -5.50 10.95 -7.36
CA GLN A 8 -4.96 9.95 -8.28
C GLN A 8 -4.13 8.95 -7.49
N ALA A 9 -4.30 7.67 -7.82
CA ALA A 9 -3.46 6.62 -7.26
C ALA A 9 -1.98 6.90 -7.57
N GLN A 10 -1.12 6.72 -6.58
CA GLN A 10 0.33 6.86 -6.78
C GLN A 10 0.83 5.76 -7.74
N PRO A 11 1.62 6.10 -8.77
CA PRO A 11 2.14 5.11 -9.69
C PRO A 11 3.13 4.19 -8.96
N VAL A 12 3.05 2.90 -9.28
CA VAL A 12 4.02 1.91 -8.80
C VAL A 12 5.36 2.14 -9.52
N GLN A 13 6.43 2.28 -8.74
CA GLN A 13 7.77 2.52 -9.24
C GLN A 13 8.49 1.19 -9.56
N PRO A 14 9.50 1.17 -10.44
CA PRO A 14 10.23 -0.05 -10.80
C PRO A 14 10.89 -0.75 -9.59
N ASP A 15 11.34 0.04 -8.61
CA ASP A 15 12.03 -0.44 -7.41
C ASP A 15 11.11 -0.75 -6.24
N ASP A 16 9.80 -0.50 -6.39
CA ASP A 16 8.81 -0.87 -5.37
C ASP A 16 8.77 -2.38 -5.18
N MET A 17 8.66 -2.81 -3.92
CA MET A 17 8.40 -4.21 -3.58
C MET A 17 6.90 -4.44 -3.61
N THR A 18 6.48 -5.43 -4.41
CA THR A 18 5.06 -5.68 -4.67
C THR A 18 4.69 -7.14 -4.51
N MET A 19 3.48 -7.40 -4.04
CA MET A 19 2.85 -8.73 -4.03
C MET A 19 1.40 -8.67 -4.49
N GLY A 20 0.83 -9.82 -4.81
CA GLY A 20 -0.52 -9.95 -5.34
C GLY A 20 -0.59 -9.78 -6.86
N ASN A 21 -1.81 -9.61 -7.37
CA ASN A 21 -2.04 -9.49 -8.80
C ASN A 21 -1.57 -8.12 -9.34
N PRO A 22 -0.61 -8.06 -10.28
CA PRO A 22 -0.14 -6.79 -10.85
C PRO A 22 -1.25 -6.01 -11.58
N ASN A 23 -2.32 -6.69 -12.01
CA ASN A 23 -3.46 -6.10 -12.70
C ASN A 23 -4.68 -5.91 -11.78
N ALA A 24 -4.50 -5.96 -10.45
CA ALA A 24 -5.59 -5.72 -9.51
C ALA A 24 -6.16 -4.30 -9.69
N ARG A 25 -7.48 -4.17 -9.53
CA ARG A 25 -8.17 -2.87 -9.63
C ARG A 25 -7.79 -1.90 -8.53
N VAL A 26 -7.36 -2.42 -7.39
CA VAL A 26 -6.97 -1.61 -6.23
C VAL A 26 -5.50 -1.85 -5.93
N THR A 27 -4.76 -0.75 -5.84
CA THR A 27 -3.39 -0.75 -5.31
C THR A 27 -3.41 -0.19 -3.90
N VAL A 28 -2.80 -0.91 -2.98
CA VAL A 28 -2.54 -0.45 -1.62
C VAL A 28 -1.04 -0.27 -1.47
N ILE A 29 -0.60 0.95 -1.21
CA ILE A 29 0.80 1.27 -0.92
C ILE A 29 0.93 1.50 0.58
N GLU A 30 1.79 0.74 1.24
CA GLU A 30 2.21 1.02 2.61
C GLU A 30 3.58 1.70 2.60
N TYR A 31 3.66 2.87 3.22
CA TYR A 31 4.92 3.52 3.59
C TYR A 31 5.24 3.09 5.02
N GLY A 32 6.22 2.21 5.15
CA GLY A 32 6.55 1.58 6.42
C GLY A 32 8.03 1.63 6.74
N SER A 33 8.36 1.50 8.02
CA SER A 33 9.73 1.44 8.48
C SER A 33 10.02 0.16 9.26
N ALA A 34 11.15 -0.47 8.95
CA ALA A 34 11.59 -1.68 9.62
C ALA A 34 11.93 -1.49 11.12
N SER A 35 12.04 -0.23 11.59
CA SER A 35 12.20 0.10 13.00
C SER A 35 10.92 0.63 13.67
N CYS A 36 9.82 0.82 12.91
CA CYS A 36 8.59 1.40 13.46
C CYS A 36 7.74 0.36 14.19
N PRO A 37 7.45 0.52 15.50
CA PRO A 37 6.63 -0.45 16.24
C PRO A 37 5.18 -0.53 15.77
N HIS A 38 4.61 0.57 15.25
CA HIS A 38 3.26 0.59 14.67
C HIS A 38 3.20 -0.20 13.35
N CYS A 39 4.27 -0.15 12.53
CA CYS A 39 4.38 -0.97 11.34
C CYS A 39 4.49 -2.46 11.69
N ALA A 40 5.27 -2.80 12.72
CA ALA A 40 5.37 -4.18 13.21
C ALA A 40 4.01 -4.70 13.71
N ARG A 41 3.25 -3.91 14.48
CA ARG A 41 1.90 -4.33 14.92
C ARG A 41 0.95 -4.54 13.74
N PHE A 42 0.93 -3.61 12.78
CA PHE A 42 0.13 -3.81 11.57
C PHE A 42 0.51 -5.11 10.85
N ASN A 43 1.82 -5.33 10.64
CA ASN A 43 2.33 -6.53 9.96
C ASN A 43 1.94 -7.81 10.72
N ASN A 44 2.12 -7.82 12.04
CA ASN A 44 1.95 -9.04 12.84
C ASN A 44 0.48 -9.37 13.12
N ASP A 45 -0.35 -8.34 13.35
CA ASP A 45 -1.70 -8.52 13.88
C ASP A 45 -2.81 -8.32 12.82
N VAL A 46 -2.56 -7.52 11.79
CA VAL A 46 -3.59 -7.13 10.81
C VAL A 46 -3.30 -7.68 9.42
N PHE A 47 -2.05 -7.57 8.96
CA PHE A 47 -1.66 -7.90 7.60
C PHE A 47 -1.95 -9.34 7.18
N PRO A 48 -1.81 -10.39 8.01
CA PRO A 48 -2.14 -11.76 7.61
C PRO A 48 -3.60 -11.91 7.16
N ALA A 49 -4.54 -11.35 7.92
CA ALA A 49 -5.96 -11.38 7.57
C ALA A 49 -6.27 -10.50 6.35
N PHE A 50 -5.66 -9.32 6.26
CA PHE A 50 -5.76 -8.44 5.10
C PHE A 50 -5.23 -9.11 3.83
N LYS A 51 -4.05 -9.73 3.91
CA LYS A 51 -3.42 -10.45 2.80
C LYS A 51 -4.32 -11.56 2.29
N ALA A 52 -4.81 -12.42 3.18
CA ALA A 52 -5.70 -13.52 2.82
C ALA A 52 -7.00 -13.04 2.16
N LYS A 53 -7.58 -11.93 2.64
CA LYS A 53 -8.86 -11.40 2.13
C LYS A 53 -8.73 -10.71 0.77
N TYR A 54 -7.63 -9.99 0.52
CA TYR A 54 -7.52 -9.08 -0.62
C TYR A 54 -6.36 -9.39 -1.56
N VAL A 55 -5.18 -9.68 -1.03
CA VAL A 55 -3.97 -9.87 -1.85
C VAL A 55 -3.99 -11.26 -2.49
N ASP A 56 -4.19 -12.31 -1.70
CA ASP A 56 -4.21 -13.69 -2.17
C ASP A 56 -5.41 -14.00 -3.07
N THR A 57 -6.49 -13.23 -2.93
CA THR A 57 -7.66 -13.30 -3.82
C THR A 57 -7.52 -12.48 -5.11
N GLY A 58 -6.38 -11.80 -5.30
CA GLY A 58 -6.10 -11.00 -6.49
C GLY A 58 -6.86 -9.67 -6.59
N LYS A 59 -7.57 -9.27 -5.54
CA LYS A 59 -8.35 -8.01 -5.50
C LYS A 59 -7.46 -6.78 -5.34
N VAL A 60 -6.31 -6.96 -4.65
CA VAL A 60 -5.37 -5.90 -4.31
C VAL A 60 -3.99 -6.26 -4.82
N ARG A 61 -3.31 -5.29 -5.44
CA ARG A 61 -1.87 -5.22 -5.58
C ARG A 61 -1.33 -4.49 -4.35
N TYR A 62 -0.55 -5.18 -3.52
CA TYR A 62 0.08 -4.57 -2.35
C TYR A 62 1.50 -4.14 -2.69
N VAL A 63 1.87 -2.91 -2.29
CA VAL A 63 3.16 -2.28 -2.52
C VAL A 63 3.71 -1.83 -1.19
N PHE A 64 4.97 -2.13 -0.92
CA PHE A 64 5.68 -1.63 0.25
C PHE A 64 6.75 -0.63 -0.17
N ARG A 65 6.70 0.58 0.41
CA ARG A 65 7.68 1.66 0.24
C ARG A 65 8.44 1.87 1.53
N GLU A 66 9.74 1.73 1.43
CA GLU A 66 10.67 1.82 2.56
C GLU A 66 10.76 3.26 3.07
N PHE A 67 10.67 3.42 4.39
CA PHE A 67 10.85 4.69 5.08
C PHE A 67 11.82 4.51 6.26
N LEU A 68 12.63 5.52 6.56
CA LEU A 68 13.62 5.41 7.63
C LEU A 68 13.15 6.22 8.85
N THR A 69 12.72 5.51 9.91
CA THR A 69 12.45 6.11 11.22
C THR A 69 13.56 5.76 12.23
N GLN A 70 13.58 6.45 13.35
CA GLN A 70 14.53 6.12 14.42
C GLN A 70 14.20 4.76 15.07
N PRO A 71 15.23 3.96 15.40
CA PRO A 71 16.64 4.09 15.04
C PRO A 71 16.88 3.82 13.55
N VAL A 72 17.49 4.79 12.86
CA VAL A 72 17.70 4.73 11.39
C VAL A 72 18.55 3.53 10.98
N GLU A 73 19.55 3.19 11.77
CA GLU A 73 20.44 2.06 11.53
C GLU A 73 19.68 0.72 11.55
N LEU A 74 18.72 0.57 12.48
CA LEU A 74 17.87 -0.61 12.55
C LEU A 74 16.94 -0.69 11.31
N ALA A 75 16.31 0.44 10.95
CA ALA A 75 15.46 0.51 9.77
C ALA A 75 16.23 0.12 8.50
N ALA A 76 17.42 0.73 8.31
CA ALA A 76 18.27 0.46 7.17
C ALA A 76 18.74 -1.00 7.11
N ALA A 77 19.24 -1.54 8.23
CA ALA A 77 19.70 -2.93 8.29
C ALA A 77 18.57 -3.92 7.97
N GLY A 78 17.36 -3.70 8.50
CA GLY A 78 16.19 -4.52 8.20
C GLY A 78 15.88 -4.55 6.70
N PHE A 79 15.84 -3.40 6.04
CA PHE A 79 15.55 -3.31 4.61
C PHE A 79 16.68 -3.88 3.73
N LEU A 80 17.93 -3.63 4.10
CA LEU A 80 19.09 -4.18 3.38
C LEU A 80 19.08 -5.71 3.42
N ILE A 81 18.79 -6.31 4.56
CA ILE A 81 18.63 -7.76 4.71
C ILE A 81 17.44 -8.26 3.88
N ALA A 82 16.29 -7.60 3.98
CA ALA A 82 15.11 -8.01 3.22
C ALA A 82 15.35 -7.99 1.71
N ARG A 83 16.09 -6.99 1.19
CA ARG A 83 16.44 -6.90 -0.22
C ARG A 83 17.55 -7.87 -0.65
N CYS A 84 18.41 -8.26 0.27
CA CYS A 84 19.57 -9.13 0.00
C CYS A 84 19.16 -10.50 -0.54
N GLY A 85 18.05 -11.06 -0.06
CA GLY A 85 17.48 -12.32 -0.52
C GLY A 85 16.83 -12.26 -1.91
N GLY A 86 16.72 -11.07 -2.49
CA GLY A 86 16.03 -10.83 -3.76
C GLY A 86 14.54 -10.53 -3.59
N ARG A 87 13.90 -10.14 -4.70
CA ARG A 87 12.50 -9.68 -4.70
C ARG A 87 11.53 -10.74 -4.17
N ASP A 88 11.76 -12.00 -4.52
CA ASP A 88 10.84 -13.08 -4.17
C ASP A 88 10.83 -13.39 -2.66
N LYS A 89 11.93 -13.07 -1.97
CA LYS A 89 12.08 -13.29 -0.53
C LYS A 89 11.85 -12.04 0.32
N TYR A 90 11.73 -10.88 -0.32
CA TYR A 90 11.65 -9.59 0.37
C TYR A 90 10.59 -9.56 1.47
N PHE A 91 9.36 -9.96 1.15
CA PHE A 91 8.26 -9.87 2.10
C PHE A 91 8.37 -10.89 3.24
N ALA A 92 8.93 -12.06 2.99
CA ALA A 92 9.19 -13.05 4.04
C ALA A 92 10.28 -12.55 5.00
N ALA A 93 11.36 -11.96 4.46
CA ALA A 93 12.40 -11.36 5.27
C ALA A 93 11.90 -10.16 6.06
N LEU A 94 11.10 -9.26 5.44
CA LEU A 94 10.52 -8.09 6.10
C LEU A 94 9.58 -8.51 7.24
N ASP A 95 8.75 -9.52 7.02
CA ASP A 95 7.90 -10.11 8.06
C ASP A 95 8.73 -10.60 9.25
N GLY A 96 9.83 -11.34 8.97
CA GLY A 96 10.77 -11.78 9.99
C GLY A 96 11.40 -10.61 10.77
N VAL A 97 11.74 -9.50 10.10
CA VAL A 97 12.26 -8.29 10.74
C VAL A 97 11.22 -7.69 11.69
N PHE A 98 9.96 -7.57 11.27
CA PHE A 98 8.90 -7.05 12.12
C PHE A 98 8.63 -7.94 13.34
N HIS A 99 8.64 -9.25 13.17
CA HIS A 99 8.53 -10.17 14.32
C HIS A 99 9.71 -10.09 15.27
N ALA A 100 10.91 -9.79 14.79
CA ALA A 100 12.11 -9.64 15.61
C ALA A 100 12.15 -8.33 16.41
N GLN A 101 11.38 -7.31 16.02
CA GLN A 101 11.46 -5.98 16.63
C GLN A 101 11.29 -5.98 18.16
N ALA A 102 10.31 -6.71 18.69
CA ALA A 102 10.06 -6.75 20.12
C ALA A 102 11.29 -7.24 20.90
N GLN A 103 11.95 -8.29 20.42
CA GLN A 103 13.18 -8.81 21.02
C GLN A 103 14.32 -7.79 20.88
N ILE A 104 14.48 -7.15 19.71
CA ILE A 104 15.52 -6.15 19.46
C ILE A 104 15.38 -4.98 20.45
N TYR A 105 14.18 -4.45 20.62
CA TYR A 105 13.95 -3.33 21.55
C TYR A 105 14.11 -3.74 23.01
N GLN A 106 13.77 -4.96 23.37
CA GLN A 106 13.92 -5.45 24.73
C GLN A 106 15.38 -5.68 25.12
N THR A 107 16.20 -6.19 24.18
CA THR A 107 17.58 -6.60 24.46
C THR A 107 18.63 -5.58 24.05
N GLY A 108 18.29 -4.68 23.12
CA GLY A 108 19.25 -3.79 22.46
C GLY A 108 20.12 -4.51 21.41
N ASP A 109 19.96 -5.82 21.24
CA ASP A 109 20.69 -6.60 20.22
C ASP A 109 19.88 -6.67 18.93
N ALA A 110 20.34 -5.98 17.90
CA ALA A 110 19.78 -6.08 16.56
C ALA A 110 20.49 -7.14 15.70
N ALA A 111 21.78 -7.37 15.93
CA ALA A 111 22.59 -8.22 15.06
C ALA A 111 22.16 -9.69 15.10
N GLY A 112 21.96 -10.24 16.29
CA GLY A 112 21.53 -11.64 16.47
C GLY A 112 20.18 -11.94 15.81
N PRO A 113 19.10 -11.22 16.14
CA PRO A 113 17.79 -11.42 15.51
C PRO A 113 17.80 -11.20 14.01
N LEU A 114 18.44 -10.14 13.49
CA LEU A 114 18.52 -9.90 12.05
C LEU A 114 19.32 -10.97 11.29
N THR A 115 20.38 -11.51 11.91
CA THR A 115 21.12 -12.66 11.36
C THR A 115 20.23 -13.91 11.28
N LYS A 116 19.35 -14.13 12.28
CA LYS A 116 18.37 -15.25 12.21
C LYS A 116 17.39 -15.09 11.06
N VAL A 117 16.88 -13.87 10.86
CA VAL A 117 16.01 -13.55 9.70
C VAL A 117 16.74 -13.85 8.40
N ALA A 118 17.97 -13.36 8.22
CA ALA A 118 18.77 -13.61 7.03
C ALA A 118 18.97 -15.11 6.77
N LYS A 119 19.27 -15.88 7.82
CA LYS A 119 19.46 -17.35 7.73
C LYS A 119 18.17 -18.07 7.33
N ALA A 120 17.00 -17.61 7.81
CA ALA A 120 15.71 -18.18 7.42
C ALA A 120 15.45 -18.01 5.92
N GLU A 121 15.97 -16.92 5.32
CA GLU A 121 15.88 -16.65 3.89
C GLU A 121 17.04 -17.29 3.08
N GLY A 122 17.88 -18.11 3.72
CA GLY A 122 18.96 -18.86 3.07
C GLY A 122 20.25 -18.07 2.89
N LEU A 123 20.42 -16.92 3.57
CA LEU A 123 21.65 -16.17 3.58
C LEU A 123 22.57 -16.66 4.70
N SER A 124 23.86 -16.79 4.44
CA SER A 124 24.85 -16.97 5.51
C SER A 124 25.03 -15.67 6.30
N GLU A 125 25.59 -15.76 7.49
CA GLU A 125 25.92 -14.60 8.30
C GLU A 125 26.90 -13.65 7.59
N ALA A 126 27.89 -14.21 6.88
CA ALA A 126 28.82 -13.41 6.09
C ALA A 126 28.10 -12.65 4.97
N GLN A 127 27.12 -13.26 4.30
CA GLN A 127 26.32 -12.60 3.28
C GLN A 127 25.43 -11.50 3.90
N ALA A 128 24.78 -11.77 5.03
CA ALA A 128 23.98 -10.77 5.74
C ALA A 128 24.83 -9.54 6.14
N ASN A 129 26.03 -9.79 6.69
CA ASN A 129 26.97 -8.72 7.04
C ASN A 129 27.44 -7.93 5.81
N ALA A 130 27.70 -8.61 4.70
CA ALA A 130 28.08 -7.94 3.45
C ALA A 130 26.93 -7.05 2.93
N CYS A 131 25.67 -7.50 3.02
CA CYS A 131 24.51 -6.73 2.55
C CYS A 131 24.30 -5.45 3.35
N VAL A 132 24.41 -5.49 4.68
CA VAL A 132 24.22 -4.29 5.51
C VAL A 132 25.39 -3.30 5.41
N GLN A 133 26.53 -3.72 4.87
CA GLN A 133 27.71 -2.88 4.64
C GLN A 133 27.86 -2.45 3.19
N ASP A 134 27.00 -2.91 2.28
CA ASP A 134 27.06 -2.56 0.86
C ASP A 134 26.71 -1.09 0.65
N LYS A 135 27.71 -0.29 0.33
CA LYS A 135 27.58 1.15 0.12
C LYS A 135 26.64 1.49 -1.04
N ALA A 136 26.61 0.68 -2.08
CA ALA A 136 25.73 0.90 -3.22
C ALA A 136 24.26 0.64 -2.84
N ALA A 137 24.00 -0.45 -2.09
CA ALA A 137 22.68 -0.76 -1.57
C ALA A 137 22.16 0.29 -0.57
N ILE A 138 23.03 0.79 0.31
CA ILE A 138 22.73 1.89 1.25
C ILE A 138 22.38 3.18 0.47
N ALA A 139 23.17 3.54 -0.52
CA ALA A 139 22.91 4.72 -1.34
C ALA A 139 21.58 4.58 -2.11
N ALA A 140 21.30 3.41 -2.67
CA ALA A 140 20.05 3.12 -3.36
C ALA A 140 18.84 3.18 -2.41
N LEU A 141 18.94 2.66 -1.18
CA LEU A 141 17.91 2.77 -0.15
C LEU A 141 17.62 4.24 0.17
N ASN A 142 18.65 5.04 0.45
CA ASN A 142 18.50 6.45 0.74
C ASN A 142 17.87 7.23 -0.42
N ALA A 143 18.25 6.93 -1.66
CA ALA A 143 17.68 7.57 -2.83
C ALA A 143 16.17 7.25 -2.98
N ARG A 144 15.74 5.99 -2.73
CA ARG A 144 14.33 5.62 -2.75
C ARG A 144 13.54 6.36 -1.66
N VAL A 145 14.03 6.35 -0.43
CA VAL A 145 13.38 7.03 0.71
C VAL A 145 13.20 8.52 0.39
N GLN A 146 14.27 9.21 -0.04
CA GLN A 146 14.18 10.62 -0.41
C GLN A 146 13.21 10.86 -1.57
N GLY A 147 13.13 9.92 -2.52
CA GLY A 147 12.16 9.97 -3.61
C GLY A 147 10.73 9.93 -3.09
N TYR A 148 10.41 9.01 -2.19
CA TYR A 148 9.07 8.88 -1.61
C TYR A 148 8.70 10.07 -0.72
N GLU A 149 9.62 10.54 0.14
CA GLU A 149 9.41 11.75 0.95
C GLU A 149 9.05 12.95 0.09
N LYS A 150 9.82 13.18 -0.97
CA LYS A 150 9.66 14.34 -1.84
C LYS A 150 8.39 14.28 -2.70
N LEU A 151 8.11 13.12 -3.29
CA LEU A 151 6.99 12.94 -4.22
C LEU A 151 5.66 12.75 -3.49
N ASP A 152 5.67 11.96 -2.43
CA ASP A 152 4.45 11.48 -1.79
C ASP A 152 4.11 12.28 -0.52
N LYS A 153 5.04 13.14 -0.06
CA LYS A 153 4.89 14.00 1.14
C LYS A 153 4.47 13.17 2.36
N ILE A 154 5.21 12.08 2.60
CA ILE A 154 5.01 11.21 3.74
C ILE A 154 5.84 11.75 4.91
N ASP A 155 5.24 11.86 6.07
CA ASP A 155 5.83 12.38 7.31
C ASP A 155 5.73 11.41 8.49
N SER A 156 5.03 10.29 8.30
CA SER A 156 4.77 9.32 9.38
C SER A 156 4.58 7.90 8.84
N THR A 157 4.87 6.91 9.69
CA THR A 157 4.70 5.49 9.38
C THR A 157 3.92 4.75 10.47
N PRO A 158 3.08 3.77 10.10
CA PRO A 158 2.71 3.45 8.73
C PRO A 158 1.78 4.52 8.15
N THR A 159 1.88 4.74 6.84
CA THR A 159 0.89 5.50 6.06
C THR A 159 0.48 4.63 4.88
N PHE A 160 -0.80 4.59 4.59
CA PHE A 160 -1.34 3.79 3.49
C PHE A 160 -1.95 4.71 2.42
N ASP A 161 -1.75 4.36 1.16
CA ASP A 161 -2.48 4.93 0.03
C ASP A 161 -3.31 3.84 -0.63
N VAL A 162 -4.61 4.01 -0.67
CA VAL A 162 -5.56 3.08 -1.30
C VAL A 162 -6.15 3.77 -2.52
N ASN A 163 -5.55 3.57 -3.70
CA ASN A 163 -5.93 4.23 -4.96
C ASN A 163 -6.06 5.77 -4.81
N GLY A 164 -5.12 6.40 -4.10
CA GLY A 164 -5.09 7.84 -3.86
C GLY A 164 -5.80 8.29 -2.57
N LYS A 165 -6.50 7.41 -1.87
CA LYS A 165 -7.05 7.70 -0.54
C LYS A 165 -6.01 7.39 0.52
N ARG A 166 -5.53 8.42 1.21
CA ARG A 166 -4.53 8.30 2.28
C ARG A 166 -5.17 7.95 3.62
N LEU A 167 -4.54 7.00 4.32
CA LEU A 167 -4.83 6.64 5.71
C LEU A 167 -3.52 6.75 6.49
N THR A 168 -3.48 7.62 7.49
CA THR A 168 -2.27 7.86 8.29
C THR A 168 -2.34 7.10 9.61
N GLY A 169 -1.22 6.51 10.01
CA GLY A 169 -1.09 5.74 11.24
C GLY A 169 -1.55 4.29 11.11
N GLU A 170 -1.47 3.59 12.23
CA GLU A 170 -1.88 2.19 12.34
C GLU A 170 -3.36 2.03 12.00
N GLN A 171 -3.67 1.05 11.16
CA GLN A 171 -5.04 0.77 10.73
C GLN A 171 -5.49 -0.57 11.29
N THR A 172 -6.72 -0.65 11.73
CA THR A 172 -7.37 -1.94 12.00
C THR A 172 -7.76 -2.63 10.70
N LEU A 173 -8.03 -3.94 10.74
CA LEU A 173 -8.51 -4.68 9.58
C LEU A 173 -9.79 -4.05 8.99
N ASP A 174 -10.72 -3.60 9.85
CA ASP A 174 -11.97 -2.99 9.40
C ASP A 174 -11.73 -1.65 8.70
N GLN A 175 -10.82 -0.83 9.22
CA GLN A 175 -10.51 0.48 8.64
C GLN A 175 -9.88 0.36 7.25
N ILE A 176 -8.87 -0.50 7.10
CA ILE A 176 -8.22 -0.70 5.79
C ILE A 176 -9.14 -1.45 4.83
N SER A 177 -9.94 -2.41 5.33
CA SER A 177 -10.95 -3.10 4.52
C SER A 177 -12.00 -2.14 3.97
N ALA A 178 -12.53 -1.22 4.79
CA ALA A 178 -13.51 -0.23 4.35
C ALA A 178 -12.98 0.66 3.22
N ALA A 179 -11.68 1.02 3.26
CA ALA A 179 -11.05 1.79 2.20
C ALA A 179 -10.92 0.98 0.90
N VAL A 180 -10.49 -0.28 1.00
CA VAL A 180 -10.36 -1.19 -0.15
C VAL A 180 -11.73 -1.52 -0.75
N ASP A 181 -12.71 -1.87 0.06
CA ASP A 181 -14.05 -2.22 -0.39
C ASP A 181 -14.72 -1.02 -1.09
N SER A 182 -14.51 0.21 -0.59
CA SER A 182 -14.94 1.44 -1.24
C SER A 182 -14.27 1.63 -2.62
N ALA A 183 -12.97 1.31 -2.74
CA ALA A 183 -12.24 1.41 -4.01
C ALA A 183 -12.63 0.30 -5.00
N LEU A 184 -13.08 -0.85 -4.52
CA LEU A 184 -13.59 -1.96 -5.34
C LEU A 184 -15.02 -1.73 -5.83
N ALA A 185 -15.80 -0.89 -5.16
CA ALA A 185 -17.18 -0.61 -5.53
C ALA A 185 -17.26 -0.06 -6.98
N PRO A 186 -18.31 -0.39 -7.74
CA PRO A 186 -18.53 0.21 -9.05
C PRO A 186 -18.61 1.73 -8.95
N SER A 187 -17.91 2.44 -9.82
CA SER A 187 -18.02 3.91 -9.89
C SER A 187 -19.46 4.29 -10.29
N THR A 188 -20.21 4.90 -9.38
CA THR A 188 -21.58 5.39 -9.65
C THR A 188 -21.59 6.66 -10.49
N HIS A 189 -20.44 7.12 -10.96
CA HIS A 189 -20.31 8.28 -11.82
C HIS A 189 -20.48 7.86 -13.28
N GLY A 190 -21.70 8.05 -13.83
CA GLY A 190 -21.93 7.97 -15.27
C GLY A 190 -23.16 7.22 -15.74
N ARG A 191 -24.29 7.41 -15.07
CA ARG A 191 -25.56 7.17 -15.72
C ARG A 191 -26.25 8.52 -15.96
N PRO A 192 -26.21 9.08 -17.18
CA PRO A 192 -27.03 10.22 -17.47
C PRO A 192 -28.49 9.81 -17.24
N ALA A 193 -29.19 10.57 -16.41
CA ALA A 193 -30.63 10.42 -16.28
C ALA A 193 -31.23 10.61 -17.67
N HIS A 194 -31.73 9.53 -18.27
CA HIS A 194 -32.60 9.64 -19.43
C HIS A 194 -33.84 10.44 -18.99
N ALA A 195 -33.85 11.72 -19.37
CA ALA A 195 -35.05 12.52 -19.31
C ALA A 195 -36.09 11.86 -20.23
N THR A 196 -37.09 11.24 -19.63
CA THR A 196 -38.28 10.80 -20.37
C THR A 196 -39.02 12.06 -20.77
N HIS A 197 -38.85 12.44 -22.05
CA HIS A 197 -39.76 13.40 -22.71
C HIS A 197 -41.15 12.78 -22.76
N ALA A 198 -42.01 13.24 -21.86
CA ALA A 198 -43.46 13.03 -22.01
C ALA A 198 -43.95 13.90 -23.18
N THR A 199 -44.20 13.27 -24.30
CA THR A 199 -44.90 13.91 -25.43
C THR A 199 -46.37 14.10 -25.07
N HIS A 200 -46.75 15.34 -24.80
CA HIS A 200 -48.14 15.74 -24.70
C HIS A 200 -48.74 15.69 -26.15
N ALA A 201 -49.59 14.70 -26.38
CA ALA A 201 -50.44 14.67 -27.56
C ALA A 201 -51.63 15.65 -27.31
N THR A 202 -51.61 16.76 -28.00
CA THR A 202 -52.78 17.69 -28.07
C THR A 202 -53.80 17.12 -29.07
N HIS A 203 -54.92 16.68 -28.51
CA HIS A 203 -56.09 16.26 -29.28
C HIS A 203 -56.84 17.55 -29.75
N THR A 204 -56.76 17.84 -31.06
CA THR A 204 -57.56 18.90 -31.69
C THR A 204 -58.91 18.32 -32.08
N VAL A 205 -59.97 18.79 -31.43
CA VAL A 205 -61.37 18.45 -31.78
C VAL A 205 -61.81 19.37 -32.92
N HIS A 206 -62.07 18.83 -34.12
CA HIS A 206 -62.73 19.57 -35.20
C HIS A 206 -64.24 19.49 -35.03
N HIS A 207 -64.84 20.65 -34.78
CA HIS A 207 -66.29 20.85 -34.86
C HIS A 207 -66.68 21.09 -36.32
N HIS A 208 -67.47 20.21 -36.90
CA HIS A 208 -68.20 20.43 -38.14
C HIS A 208 -69.47 21.18 -37.85
N HIS A 209 -69.56 22.42 -38.31
CA HIS A 209 -70.83 23.15 -38.45
C HIS A 209 -71.46 22.81 -39.82
N ARG A 210 -72.63 22.23 -39.80
CA ARG A 210 -73.53 22.09 -40.95
C ARG A 210 -74.52 23.26 -40.88
N THR A 211 -74.57 24.07 -41.94
CA THR A 211 -75.69 24.99 -42.20
C THR A 211 -76.36 24.58 -43.52
N HIS A 212 -77.69 24.77 -43.47
CA HIS A 212 -78.62 24.61 -44.64
C HIS A 212 -78.27 25.42 -45.80
#